data_f00fbcf33974e4d072d00af3580f33eb
#
_entry.id   f00fbcf33974e4d072d00af3580f33eb
#
_cell.length_a   1.000
_cell.length_b   1.000
_cell.length_c   1.000
_cell.angle_alpha   90.00
_cell.angle_beta   90.00
_cell.angle_gamma   90.00
#
_symmetry.space_group_name_H-M   'P 1'
#
loop_
_entity.id
_entity.type
_entity.pdbx_description
1 polymer ?
#
loop_
_entity_poly.entity_id
_entity_poly.type
_entity_poly.pdbx_seq_one_letter_code
_entity_poly.pdbx_strand_id
1 'polypeptide(L)'
;VVQVSCDEHWCDAVVALASGVEVLVVNIPAHVSPSSVRRSMLSAAVQQCAVVALGPTHGVSADVVFTATGRTWLKENEMQEQVAFAAQELSVHVGGRRVPSEQYFSLLVG
;
A
#
# COMPACT_ATOMS: atom_id res chain seq x y z
N VAL A 1 -14.14 -1.01 0.87
CA VAL A 1 -12.81 -1.28 0.32
C VAL A 1 -12.93 -2.33 -0.78
N VAL A 2 -12.36 -2.03 -1.93
CA VAL A 2 -12.33 -2.95 -3.06
C VAL A 2 -10.89 -3.07 -3.55
N GLN A 3 -10.48 -4.29 -3.85
CA GLN A 3 -9.16 -4.55 -4.40
C GLN A 3 -9.25 -4.84 -5.88
N VAL A 4 -8.40 -4.15 -6.67
CA VAL A 4 -8.32 -4.34 -8.12
C VAL A 4 -6.97 -4.98 -8.44
N SER A 5 -7.01 -6.16 -9.03
CA SER A 5 -5.81 -6.89 -9.44
C SER A 5 -5.90 -7.41 -10.88
N CYS A 6 -6.93 -7.04 -11.61
CA CYS A 6 -7.06 -7.47 -12.98
C CYS A 6 -6.12 -6.68 -13.88
N ASP A 7 -5.85 -7.23 -15.05
CA ASP A 7 -4.77 -6.77 -15.91
C ASP A 7 -5.24 -6.01 -17.16
N GLU A 8 -6.17 -6.55 -17.94
CA GLU A 8 -6.49 -5.99 -19.25
C GLU A 8 -7.20 -4.65 -19.19
N HIS A 9 -8.12 -4.48 -18.25
CA HIS A 9 -8.94 -3.26 -18.14
C HIS A 9 -8.70 -2.57 -16.80
N TRP A 10 -7.46 -2.62 -16.34
CA TRP A 10 -7.13 -2.10 -15.02
C TRP A 10 -7.48 -0.63 -14.85
N CYS A 11 -7.11 0.22 -15.83
CA CYS A 11 -7.40 1.64 -15.76
C CYS A 11 -8.91 1.92 -15.74
N ASP A 12 -9.65 1.21 -16.59
CA ASP A 12 -11.11 1.37 -16.63
C ASP A 12 -11.75 0.92 -15.34
N ALA A 13 -11.26 -0.17 -14.75
CA ALA A 13 -11.77 -0.67 -13.48
C ALA A 13 -11.50 0.32 -12.34
N VAL A 14 -10.30 0.89 -12.30
CA VAL A 14 -9.94 1.87 -11.27
C VAL A 14 -10.84 3.10 -11.37
N VAL A 15 -11.02 3.64 -12.56
CA VAL A 15 -11.84 4.83 -12.76
C VAL A 15 -13.30 4.55 -12.40
N ALA A 16 -13.82 3.40 -12.82
CA ALA A 16 -15.21 3.05 -12.56
C ALA A 16 -15.45 2.82 -11.06
N LEU A 17 -14.56 2.10 -10.39
CA LEU A 17 -14.73 1.77 -8.98
C LEU A 17 -14.52 3.00 -8.09
N ALA A 18 -13.61 3.90 -8.46
CA ALA A 18 -13.32 5.08 -7.66
C ALA A 18 -14.55 5.99 -7.49
N SER A 19 -15.49 5.94 -8.42
CA SER A 19 -16.72 6.73 -8.32
C SER A 19 -17.71 6.18 -7.31
N GLY A 20 -17.54 4.93 -6.88
CA GLY A 20 -18.50 4.24 -6.01
C GLY A 20 -17.95 3.76 -4.67
N VAL A 21 -16.65 3.94 -4.41
CA VAL A 21 -16.04 3.47 -3.16
C VAL A 21 -15.21 4.59 -2.53
N GLU A 22 -15.04 4.53 -1.22
CA GLU A 22 -14.24 5.50 -0.50
C GLU A 22 -12.76 5.15 -0.48
N VAL A 23 -12.45 3.87 -0.45
CA VAL A 23 -11.06 3.38 -0.43
C VAL A 23 -10.90 2.28 -1.46
N LEU A 24 -9.90 2.41 -2.29
CA LEU A 24 -9.59 1.46 -3.34
C LEU A 24 -8.17 0.94 -3.14
N VAL A 25 -8.02 -0.36 -3.06
CA VAL A 25 -6.72 -1.01 -2.94
C VAL A 25 -6.34 -1.59 -4.31
N VAL A 26 -5.18 -1.21 -4.82
CA VAL A 26 -4.78 -1.59 -6.19
C VAL A 26 -3.40 -2.23 -6.20
N ASN A 27 -3.22 -3.19 -7.09
CA ASN A 27 -1.92 -3.64 -7.56
C ASN A 27 -1.76 -3.12 -8.96
N ILE A 28 -0.64 -2.47 -9.27
CA ILE A 28 -0.42 -1.84 -10.57
C ILE A 28 0.26 -2.85 -11.49
N PRO A 29 -0.40 -3.29 -12.58
CA PRO A 29 0.22 -4.21 -13.52
C PRO A 29 1.42 -3.57 -14.21
N ALA A 30 2.46 -4.38 -14.45
CA ALA A 30 3.71 -3.88 -15.04
C ALA A 30 3.52 -3.35 -16.47
N HIS A 31 2.51 -3.84 -17.20
CA HIS A 31 2.28 -3.43 -18.59
C HIS A 31 1.56 -2.10 -18.70
N VAL A 32 0.99 -1.57 -17.62
CA VAL A 32 0.31 -0.28 -17.65
C VAL A 32 1.36 0.82 -17.63
N SER A 33 1.28 1.76 -18.56
CA SER A 33 2.26 2.84 -18.64
C SER A 33 2.14 3.79 -17.44
N PRO A 34 3.26 4.41 -17.01
CA PRO A 34 3.21 5.37 -15.91
C PRO A 34 2.24 6.53 -16.14
N SER A 35 2.10 6.99 -17.40
CA SER A 35 1.15 8.06 -17.71
C SER A 35 -0.30 7.61 -17.55
N SER A 36 -0.60 6.37 -17.89
CA SER A 36 -1.94 5.80 -17.70
C SER A 36 -2.26 5.61 -16.22
N VAL A 37 -1.29 5.16 -15.44
CA VAL A 37 -1.43 5.04 -13.99
C VAL A 37 -1.72 6.41 -13.38
N ARG A 38 -0.92 7.42 -13.76
CA ARG A 38 -1.09 8.79 -13.25
C ARG A 38 -2.48 9.33 -13.54
N ARG A 39 -2.96 9.11 -14.76
CA ARG A 39 -4.29 9.57 -15.18
C ARG A 39 -5.39 8.90 -14.36
N SER A 40 -5.26 7.60 -14.11
CA SER A 40 -6.20 6.85 -13.28
C SER A 40 -6.21 7.36 -11.84
N MET A 41 -5.03 7.66 -11.29
CA MET A 41 -4.91 8.20 -9.93
C MET A 41 -5.54 9.59 -9.81
N LEU A 42 -5.34 10.45 -10.80
CA LEU A 42 -5.96 11.78 -10.82
C LEU A 42 -7.47 11.67 -10.89
N SER A 43 -7.99 10.75 -11.69
CA SER A 43 -9.43 10.52 -11.76
C SER A 43 -9.99 10.08 -10.42
N ALA A 44 -9.30 9.18 -9.72
CA ALA A 44 -9.70 8.75 -8.38
C ALA A 44 -9.69 9.92 -7.38
N ALA A 45 -8.69 10.78 -7.46
CA ALA A 45 -8.59 11.94 -6.59
C ALA A 45 -9.78 12.91 -6.79
N VAL A 46 -10.20 13.10 -8.03
CA VAL A 46 -11.37 13.93 -8.33
C VAL A 46 -12.63 13.36 -7.70
N GLN A 47 -12.73 12.04 -7.61
CA GLN A 47 -13.85 11.36 -6.96
C GLN A 47 -13.70 11.28 -5.44
N GLN A 48 -12.64 11.86 -4.88
CA GLN A 48 -12.32 11.82 -3.45
C GLN A 48 -12.17 10.40 -2.91
N CYS A 49 -11.68 9.51 -3.76
CA CYS A 49 -11.37 8.13 -3.38
C CYS A 49 -9.93 8.05 -2.91
N ALA A 50 -9.72 7.47 -1.73
CA ALA A 50 -8.37 7.18 -1.25
C ALA A 50 -7.87 5.91 -1.92
N VAL A 51 -6.67 5.97 -2.50
CA VAL A 51 -6.07 4.84 -3.19
C VAL A 51 -4.87 4.32 -2.41
N VAL A 52 -4.86 3.03 -2.14
CA VAL A 52 -3.74 2.33 -1.53
C VAL A 52 -3.14 1.43 -2.60
N ALA A 53 -1.92 1.73 -3.01
CA ALA A 53 -1.21 0.95 -4.01
C ALA A 53 -0.24 -0.01 -3.33
N LEU A 54 -0.33 -1.28 -3.68
CA LEU A 54 0.51 -2.34 -3.13
C LEU A 54 1.58 -2.76 -4.15
N GLY A 55 2.78 -3.04 -3.65
CA GLY A 55 3.87 -3.51 -4.47
C GLY A 55 4.53 -2.38 -5.28
N PRO A 56 5.15 -2.71 -6.42
CA PRO A 56 5.78 -1.70 -7.26
C PRO A 56 4.77 -0.65 -7.72
N THR A 57 5.13 0.62 -7.58
CA THR A 57 4.19 1.73 -7.76
C THR A 57 4.68 2.74 -8.81
N HIS A 58 5.03 2.27 -10.00
CA HIS A 58 5.43 3.15 -11.08
C HIS A 58 4.30 4.10 -11.50
N GLY A 59 4.63 5.35 -11.74
CA GLY A 59 3.66 6.36 -12.15
C GLY A 59 2.83 6.95 -11.02
N VAL A 60 3.10 6.57 -9.78
CA VAL A 60 2.37 7.08 -8.61
C VAL A 60 3.24 8.09 -7.87
N SER A 61 2.66 9.28 -7.61
CA SER A 61 3.24 10.26 -6.71
C SER A 61 2.45 10.18 -5.41
N ALA A 62 2.93 9.38 -4.48
CA ALA A 62 2.19 9.08 -3.27
C ALA A 62 2.34 10.16 -2.22
N ASP A 63 1.25 10.45 -1.51
CA ASP A 63 1.28 11.37 -0.37
C ASP A 63 2.08 10.77 0.78
N VAL A 64 1.89 9.49 1.04
CA VAL A 64 2.58 8.75 2.09
C VAL A 64 3.01 7.39 1.53
N VAL A 65 4.25 7.01 1.79
CA VAL A 65 4.79 5.72 1.37
C VAL A 65 5.25 4.96 2.60
N PHE A 66 4.75 3.75 2.76
CA PHE A 66 5.19 2.83 3.81
C PHE A 66 6.06 1.75 3.17
N THR A 67 7.28 1.62 3.64
CA THR A 67 8.21 0.62 3.13
C THR A 67 8.67 -0.26 4.27
N ALA A 68 8.45 -1.56 4.14
CA ALA A 68 9.00 -2.52 5.09
C ALA A 68 10.49 -2.65 4.82
N THR A 69 11.31 -2.30 5.81
CA THR A 69 12.78 -2.31 5.68
C THR A 69 13.42 -3.52 6.35
N GLY A 70 12.68 -4.20 7.22
CA GLY A 70 13.19 -5.38 7.89
C GLY A 70 12.07 -6.13 8.59
N ARG A 71 12.34 -7.40 8.84
CA ARG A 71 11.38 -8.28 9.50
C ARG A 71 12.15 -9.19 10.44
N THR A 72 11.74 -9.25 11.68
CA THR A 72 12.39 -10.06 12.69
C THR A 72 11.34 -10.87 13.45
N TRP A 73 11.58 -12.17 13.55
CA TRP A 73 10.74 -13.03 14.37
C TRP A 73 11.15 -12.90 15.82
N LEU A 74 10.20 -12.71 16.71
CA LEU A 74 10.47 -12.71 18.15
C LEU A 74 10.64 -14.15 18.62
N LYS A 75 11.65 -14.35 19.47
CA LYS A 75 11.94 -15.68 20.01
C LYS A 75 10.98 -16.02 21.12
N GLU A 76 10.71 -17.32 21.28
CA GLU A 76 9.82 -17.81 22.32
C GLU A 76 10.23 -17.43 23.72
N ASN A 77 11.53 -17.39 24.00
CA ASN A 77 12.00 -17.06 25.34
C ASN A 77 11.77 -15.60 25.71
N GLU A 78 11.48 -14.77 24.74
CA GLU A 78 11.10 -13.37 24.93
C GLU A 78 9.59 -13.27 25.12
N MET A 79 8.89 -14.36 24.91
CA MET A 79 7.47 -14.48 25.03
C MET A 79 7.15 -15.54 26.06
N GLN A 80 5.96 -15.55 26.57
CA GLN A 80 5.54 -16.57 27.50
C GLN A 80 5.48 -17.92 26.79
N GLU A 81 5.83 -18.98 27.50
CA GLU A 81 5.81 -20.34 26.95
C GLU A 81 4.46 -20.77 26.40
N GLN A 82 3.42 -20.16 26.89
CA GLN A 82 2.06 -20.47 26.48
C GLN A 82 1.68 -19.86 25.14
N VAL A 83 2.53 -19.01 24.58
CA VAL A 83 2.23 -18.39 23.29
C VAL A 83 2.39 -19.44 22.20
N ALA A 84 1.29 -19.73 21.53
CA ALA A 84 1.23 -20.80 20.54
C ALA A 84 1.74 -20.37 19.15
N PHE A 85 1.99 -19.08 18.94
CA PHE A 85 2.46 -18.56 17.67
C PHE A 85 3.52 -17.49 17.89
N ALA A 86 4.42 -17.36 16.94
CA ALA A 86 5.45 -16.34 16.98
C ALA A 86 4.91 -15.00 16.47
N ALA A 87 5.34 -13.94 17.11
CA ALA A 87 5.08 -12.59 16.62
C ALA A 87 6.24 -12.14 15.73
N GLN A 88 5.94 -11.24 14.82
CA GLN A 88 6.92 -10.59 13.99
C GLN A 88 7.05 -9.13 14.36
N GLU A 89 8.29 -8.66 14.35
CA GLU A 89 8.56 -7.23 14.39
C GLU A 89 8.89 -6.76 12.97
N LEU A 90 8.13 -5.80 12.50
CA LEU A 90 8.28 -5.24 11.16
C LEU A 90 8.83 -3.83 11.29
N SER A 91 9.99 -3.59 10.71
CA SER A 91 10.58 -2.26 10.65
C SER A 91 10.02 -1.55 9.42
N VAL A 92 9.51 -0.34 9.63
CA VAL A 92 8.82 0.41 8.58
C VAL A 92 9.42 1.79 8.43
N HIS A 93 9.73 2.15 7.19
CA HIS A 93 10.13 3.51 6.81
C HIS A 93 8.91 4.22 6.25
N VAL A 94 8.66 5.43 6.71
CA VAL A 94 7.56 6.27 6.25
C VAL A 94 8.14 7.51 5.57
N GLY A 95 7.76 7.71 4.33
CA GLY A 95 8.15 8.87 3.55
C GLY A 95 7.02 9.30 2.64
N GLY A 96 7.33 10.11 1.65
CA GLY A 96 6.35 10.60 0.69
C GLY A 96 6.28 12.13 0.67
N ARG A 97 5.60 12.67 -0.32
CA ARG A 97 5.58 14.12 -0.55
C ARG A 97 4.88 14.92 0.54
N ARG A 98 4.02 14.28 1.33
CA ARG A 98 3.32 14.95 2.43
C ARG A 98 3.90 14.66 3.79
N VAL A 99 5.01 13.93 3.82
CA VAL A 99 5.73 13.61 5.06
C VAL A 99 6.90 14.58 5.16
N PRO A 100 6.88 15.50 6.13
CA PRO A 100 7.91 16.57 6.18
C PRO A 100 9.30 16.04 6.49
N SER A 101 9.41 14.94 7.22
CA SER A 101 10.68 14.26 7.47
C SER A 101 10.46 12.78 7.51
N GLU A 102 11.43 12.02 7.01
CA GLU A 102 11.36 10.57 7.03
C GLU A 102 11.31 10.05 8.46
N GLN A 103 10.49 9.05 8.67
CA GLN A 103 10.31 8.43 9.98
C GLN A 103 10.50 6.93 9.89
N TYR A 104 10.94 6.35 10.99
CA TYR A 104 11.12 4.91 11.11
C TYR A 104 10.41 4.44 12.37
N PHE A 105 9.69 3.34 12.27
CA PHE A 105 9.05 2.75 13.43
C PHE A 105 8.91 1.25 13.26
N SER A 106 8.57 0.57 14.36
CA SER A 106 8.38 -0.86 14.38
C SER A 106 6.91 -1.18 14.63
N LEU A 107 6.43 -2.20 13.95
CA LEU A 107 5.09 -2.73 14.15
C LEU A 107 5.20 -4.18 14.59
N LEU A 108 4.37 -4.56 15.55
CA LEU A 108 4.23 -5.97 15.93
C LEU A 108 3.07 -6.56 15.15
N VAL A 109 3.35 -7.67 14.48
CA VAL A 109 2.36 -8.38 13.68
C VAL A 109 2.30 -9.80 14.17
N GLY A 110 1.16 -10.18 14.67
CA GLY A 110 0.95 -11.51 15.23
C GLY A 110 0.20 -12.47 14.32
#